data_139ce043bb4e5cfc42be4210567200bc
#
_entry.id   139ce043bb4e5cfc42be4210567200bc
#
_cell.length_a   1.000
_cell.length_b   1.000
_cell.length_c   1.000
_cell.angle_alpha   90.00
_cell.angle_beta   90.00
_cell.angle_gamma   90.00
#
_symmetry.space_group_name_H-M   'P 1'
#
loop_
_entity.id
_entity.type
_entity.pdbx_description
1 polymer ?
#
loop_
_entity_poly.entity_id
_entity_poly.type
_entity_poly.pdbx_seq_one_letter_code
_entity_poly.pdbx_strand_id
1 'polypeptide(L)'
;MADQLASTQSAELTAAEWRAAMGGFPSGVTIVTSWRDGAPLGSTISAFSSVSLKPPLLLICLALSNPLCEPIRTTGLFGVNILAHDGQDLANRFAFAPEAERFEGQAFDHVEGGAPRLDVAPLFIDCALHSIFTAGDHLVVVGRGLRADHRAPRAPLIHYTGAFATLDPQARPA
;
A
#
# COMPACT_ATOMS: atom_id res chain seq x y z
N MET A 1 4.78 42.96 28.26
CA MET A 1 5.81 42.39 27.34
C MET A 1 5.32 41.04 26.87
N ALA A 2 4.35 41.04 25.99
CA ALA A 2 3.84 39.87 25.30
C ALA A 2 3.30 40.38 23.99
N ASP A 3 4.13 40.45 22.97
CA ASP A 3 3.66 40.56 21.59
C ASP A 3 4.89 40.69 20.67
N GLN A 4 5.43 39.58 20.22
CA GLN A 4 6.29 39.48 19.04
C GLN A 4 6.63 38.02 18.80
N LEU A 5 5.61 37.15 18.76
CA LEU A 5 5.71 35.94 17.93
C LEU A 5 5.35 36.42 16.52
N ALA A 6 6.36 36.91 15.81
CA ALA A 6 6.27 37.21 14.40
C ALA A 6 5.72 35.98 13.68
N SER A 7 4.58 36.14 13.03
CA SER A 7 4.02 35.22 12.07
C SER A 7 4.98 35.06 10.91
N THR A 8 5.93 34.14 11.01
CA THR A 8 6.54 33.52 9.83
C THR A 8 5.43 32.77 9.15
N GLN A 9 4.69 33.41 8.25
CA GLN A 9 3.94 32.72 7.21
C GLN A 9 5.01 31.98 6.37
N SER A 10 5.33 30.74 6.77
CA SER A 10 6.06 29.85 5.90
C SER A 10 5.18 29.68 4.65
N ALA A 11 5.70 30.01 3.49
CA ALA A 11 5.01 29.75 2.23
C ALA A 11 4.57 28.28 2.22
N GLU A 12 3.28 28.03 1.95
CA GLU A 12 2.79 26.66 1.84
C GLU A 12 3.57 25.94 0.74
N LEU A 13 3.98 24.69 1.01
CA LEU A 13 4.66 23.85 0.03
C LEU A 13 3.75 23.59 -1.16
N THR A 14 4.26 23.79 -2.36
CA THR A 14 3.55 23.39 -3.57
C THR A 14 3.46 21.86 -3.65
N ALA A 15 2.47 21.35 -4.38
CA ALA A 15 2.33 19.92 -4.60
C ALA A 15 3.57 19.30 -5.28
N ALA A 16 4.30 20.07 -6.08
CA ALA A 16 5.54 19.62 -6.74
C ALA A 16 6.69 19.46 -5.71
N GLU A 17 6.89 20.47 -4.85
CA GLU A 17 7.89 20.42 -3.78
C GLU A 17 7.59 19.29 -2.79
N TRP A 18 6.31 19.12 -2.44
CA TRP A 18 5.90 18.03 -1.56
C TRP A 18 6.19 16.65 -2.17
N ARG A 19 5.82 16.43 -3.45
CA ARG A 19 6.12 15.18 -4.15
C ARG A 19 7.63 14.90 -4.24
N ALA A 20 8.42 15.93 -4.53
CA ALA A 20 9.88 15.80 -4.59
C ALA A 20 10.47 15.39 -3.23
N ALA A 21 10.00 16.03 -2.15
CA ALA A 21 10.44 15.69 -0.79
C ALA A 21 10.04 14.26 -0.40
N MET A 22 8.78 13.88 -0.62
CA MET A 22 8.28 12.53 -0.28
C MET A 22 8.88 11.45 -1.18
N GLY A 23 9.19 11.76 -2.44
CA GLY A 23 9.90 10.85 -3.35
C GLY A 23 11.30 10.45 -2.85
N GLY A 24 11.93 11.28 -2.02
CA GLY A 24 13.20 10.97 -1.35
C GLY A 24 13.12 9.90 -0.26
N PHE A 25 11.91 9.51 0.17
CA PHE A 25 11.71 8.43 1.13
C PHE A 25 11.46 7.10 0.40
N PRO A 26 12.39 6.14 0.46
CA PRO A 26 12.20 4.85 -0.18
C PRO A 26 11.11 4.05 0.52
N SER A 27 10.16 3.54 -0.23
CA SER A 27 9.08 2.69 0.29
C SER A 27 9.03 1.34 -0.42
N GLY A 28 8.61 0.31 0.30
CA GLY A 28 8.22 -0.95 -0.33
C GLY A 28 7.01 -0.76 -1.24
N VAL A 29 6.84 -1.64 -2.20
CA VAL A 29 5.69 -1.64 -3.13
C VAL A 29 4.76 -2.78 -2.79
N THR A 30 3.47 -2.46 -2.64
CA THR A 30 2.43 -3.43 -2.35
C THR A 30 1.30 -3.35 -3.37
N ILE A 31 0.57 -4.44 -3.57
CA ILE A 31 -0.75 -4.43 -4.19
C ILE A 31 -1.77 -4.72 -3.10
N VAL A 32 -2.61 -3.73 -2.81
CA VAL A 32 -3.75 -3.90 -1.91
C VAL A 32 -4.91 -4.47 -2.70
N THR A 33 -5.59 -5.46 -2.13
CA THR A 33 -6.68 -6.19 -2.78
C THR A 33 -7.92 -6.24 -1.88
N SER A 34 -9.09 -6.31 -2.47
CA SER A 34 -10.38 -6.54 -1.81
C SER A 34 -11.37 -7.16 -2.81
N TRP A 35 -12.59 -7.42 -2.36
CA TRP A 35 -13.67 -7.95 -3.19
C TRP A 35 -14.73 -6.87 -3.45
N ARG A 36 -15.19 -6.78 -4.70
CA ARG A 36 -16.38 -6.01 -5.10
C ARG A 36 -17.33 -6.94 -5.84
N ASP A 37 -18.49 -7.20 -5.25
CA ASP A 37 -19.55 -8.04 -5.87
C ASP A 37 -19.03 -9.43 -6.32
N GLY A 38 -18.14 -10.02 -5.55
CA GLY A 38 -17.50 -11.30 -5.85
C GLY A 38 -16.35 -11.25 -6.85
N ALA A 39 -16.06 -10.10 -7.45
CA ALA A 39 -14.91 -9.89 -8.33
C ALA A 39 -13.69 -9.36 -7.55
N PRO A 40 -12.46 -9.81 -7.87
CA PRO A 40 -11.26 -9.28 -7.24
C PRO A 40 -10.97 -7.86 -7.72
N LEU A 41 -10.56 -7.01 -6.79
CA LEU A 41 -10.14 -5.64 -7.04
C LEU A 41 -8.78 -5.39 -6.43
N GLY A 42 -7.93 -4.57 -7.06
CA GLY A 42 -6.61 -4.26 -6.54
C GLY A 42 -6.06 -2.92 -7.05
N SER A 43 -5.15 -2.35 -6.25
CA SER A 43 -4.38 -1.16 -6.61
C SER A 43 -2.98 -1.23 -6.04
N THR A 44 -2.00 -0.69 -6.76
CA THR A 44 -0.63 -0.53 -6.25
C THR A 44 -0.57 0.60 -5.25
N ILE A 45 -0.04 0.30 -4.07
CA ILE A 45 0.08 1.22 -2.94
C ILE A 45 1.50 1.15 -2.39
N SER A 46 2.15 2.29 -2.29
CA SER A 46 3.44 2.47 -1.61
C SER A 46 3.31 3.10 -0.22
N ALA A 47 2.19 3.76 0.05
CA ALA A 47 1.87 4.34 1.35
C ALA A 47 1.40 3.26 2.34
N PHE A 48 2.36 2.52 2.91
CA PHE A 48 2.17 1.42 3.83
C PHE A 48 3.09 1.57 5.05
N SER A 49 2.60 1.28 6.24
CA SER A 49 3.41 1.23 7.46
C SER A 49 2.88 0.22 8.48
N SER A 50 3.81 -0.40 9.22
CA SER A 50 3.50 -1.10 10.47
C SER A 50 3.13 -0.10 11.56
N VAL A 51 2.12 -0.41 12.38
CA VAL A 51 1.60 0.48 13.43
C VAL A 51 1.76 -0.09 14.83
N SER A 52 1.37 -1.35 15.06
CA SER A 52 1.34 -1.95 16.39
C SER A 52 1.54 -3.47 16.34
N LEU A 53 2.13 -4.03 17.40
CA LEU A 53 2.26 -5.46 17.59
C LEU A 53 1.10 -6.07 18.39
N LYS A 54 0.50 -5.29 19.31
CA LYS A 54 -0.57 -5.78 20.20
C LYS A 54 -1.67 -4.72 20.33
N PRO A 55 -2.77 -4.85 19.55
CA PRO A 55 -3.01 -5.82 18.50
C PRO A 55 -2.09 -5.58 17.28
N PRO A 56 -1.92 -6.57 16.38
CA PRO A 56 -1.13 -6.40 15.17
C PRO A 56 -1.87 -5.47 14.21
N LEU A 57 -1.34 -4.26 14.02
CA LEU A 57 -1.93 -3.24 13.17
C LEU A 57 -0.93 -2.76 12.12
N LEU A 58 -1.44 -2.48 10.94
CA LEU A 58 -0.77 -1.77 9.86
C LEU A 58 -1.66 -0.64 9.34
N LEU A 59 -1.10 0.29 8.58
CA LEU A 59 -1.87 1.28 7.86
C LEU A 59 -1.50 1.31 6.37
N ILE A 60 -2.50 1.71 5.57
CA ILE A 60 -2.33 2.10 4.17
C ILE A 60 -3.02 3.44 3.94
N CYS A 61 -2.53 4.22 2.97
CA CYS A 61 -3.23 5.43 2.54
C CYS A 61 -3.73 5.26 1.10
N LEU A 62 -5.00 5.56 0.88
CA LEU A 62 -5.68 5.48 -0.40
C LEU A 62 -6.17 6.86 -0.81
N ALA A 63 -5.89 7.31 -2.02
CA ALA A 63 -6.56 8.52 -2.55
C ALA A 63 -8.09 8.35 -2.46
N LEU A 64 -8.83 9.42 -2.16
CA LEU A 64 -10.30 9.35 -2.06
C LEU A 64 -10.97 8.82 -3.32
N SER A 65 -10.32 8.97 -4.48
CA SER A 65 -10.76 8.42 -5.78
C SER A 65 -10.37 6.96 -6.02
N ASN A 66 -9.63 6.33 -5.09
CA ASN A 66 -9.18 4.95 -5.28
C ASN A 66 -10.36 3.98 -5.24
N PRO A 67 -10.50 3.06 -6.23
CA PRO A 67 -11.62 2.14 -6.31
C PRO A 67 -11.72 1.15 -5.13
N LEU A 68 -10.67 0.98 -4.33
CA LEU A 68 -10.69 0.15 -3.12
C LEU A 68 -11.39 0.80 -1.92
N CYS A 69 -11.63 2.12 -1.93
CA CYS A 69 -12.18 2.83 -0.78
C CYS A 69 -13.54 2.27 -0.34
N GLU A 70 -14.45 2.04 -1.30
CA GLU A 70 -15.80 1.52 -1.02
C GLU A 70 -15.78 0.02 -0.66
N PRO A 71 -15.12 -0.87 -1.43
CA PRO A 71 -15.03 -2.29 -1.10
C PRO A 71 -14.46 -2.56 0.29
N ILE A 72 -13.40 -1.86 0.70
CA ILE A 72 -12.84 -2.03 2.05
C ILE A 72 -13.81 -1.59 3.14
N ARG A 73 -14.59 -0.53 2.92
CA ARG A 73 -15.63 -0.09 3.86
C ARG A 73 -16.76 -1.13 3.98
N THR A 74 -17.19 -1.66 2.84
CA THR A 74 -18.35 -2.56 2.76
C THR A 74 -18.04 -3.96 3.24
N THR A 75 -16.90 -4.53 2.81
CA THR A 75 -16.50 -5.89 3.19
C THR A 75 -15.85 -5.95 4.56
N GLY A 76 -15.24 -4.85 5.00
CA GLY A 76 -14.39 -4.83 6.18
C GLY A 76 -13.09 -5.60 6.03
N LEU A 77 -12.72 -6.02 4.81
CA LEU A 77 -11.56 -6.88 4.53
C LEU A 77 -10.69 -6.32 3.42
N PHE A 78 -9.38 -6.48 3.56
CA PHE A 78 -8.41 -6.21 2.50
C PHE A 78 -7.14 -7.04 2.67
N GLY A 79 -6.47 -7.33 1.56
CA GLY A 79 -5.19 -8.01 1.52
C GLY A 79 -4.06 -7.06 1.15
N VAL A 80 -2.88 -7.28 1.70
CA VAL A 80 -1.66 -6.58 1.33
C VAL A 80 -0.69 -7.60 0.74
N ASN A 81 -0.47 -7.52 -0.57
CA ASN A 81 0.49 -8.34 -1.32
C ASN A 81 1.78 -7.54 -1.46
N ILE A 82 2.84 -7.91 -0.73
CA ILE A 82 4.14 -7.23 -0.80
C ILE A 82 4.93 -7.80 -1.96
N LEU A 83 5.42 -6.93 -2.86
CA LEU A 83 6.06 -7.35 -4.10
C LEU A 83 7.57 -7.56 -3.94
N ALA A 84 8.08 -8.54 -4.70
CA ALA A 84 9.51 -8.74 -4.89
C ALA A 84 10.04 -7.92 -6.07
N HIS A 85 11.36 -7.84 -6.18
CA HIS A 85 12.11 -7.04 -7.16
C HIS A 85 11.69 -7.24 -8.64
N ASP A 86 11.17 -8.39 -8.98
CA ASP A 86 10.67 -8.73 -10.32
C ASP A 86 9.17 -8.38 -10.52
N GLY A 87 8.54 -7.77 -9.54
CA GLY A 87 7.13 -7.37 -9.58
C GLY A 87 6.85 -6.01 -10.25
N GLN A 88 7.82 -5.38 -10.92
CA GLN A 88 7.67 -4.04 -11.48
C GLN A 88 6.51 -3.95 -12.50
N ASP A 89 6.43 -4.89 -13.44
CA ASP A 89 5.38 -4.88 -14.47
C ASP A 89 3.99 -5.04 -13.84
N LEU A 90 3.90 -5.89 -12.81
CA LEU A 90 2.68 -6.08 -12.06
C LEU A 90 2.30 -4.81 -11.29
N ALA A 91 3.26 -4.17 -10.63
CA ALA A 91 3.05 -2.90 -9.94
C ALA A 91 2.52 -1.83 -10.91
N ASN A 92 3.11 -1.69 -12.10
CA ASN A 92 2.65 -0.76 -13.13
C ASN A 92 1.22 -1.09 -13.60
N ARG A 93 0.91 -2.39 -13.83
CA ARG A 93 -0.43 -2.82 -14.23
C ARG A 93 -1.48 -2.41 -13.20
N PHE A 94 -1.26 -2.70 -11.92
CA PHE A 94 -2.22 -2.37 -10.86
C PHE A 94 -2.28 -0.87 -10.52
N ALA A 95 -1.28 -0.08 -10.96
CA ALA A 95 -1.29 1.37 -10.84
C ALA A 95 -2.04 2.05 -11.99
N PHE A 96 -1.84 1.60 -13.25
CA PHE A 96 -2.17 2.39 -14.43
C PHE A 96 -3.15 1.72 -15.39
N ALA A 97 -3.26 0.39 -15.40
CA ALA A 97 -4.22 -0.28 -16.28
C ALA A 97 -5.68 -0.04 -15.85
N PRO A 98 -6.63 -0.11 -16.79
CA PRO A 98 -8.04 -0.15 -16.48
C PRO A 98 -8.35 -1.22 -15.43
N GLU A 99 -9.28 -0.93 -14.52
CA GLU A 99 -9.58 -1.80 -13.39
C GLU A 99 -9.89 -3.25 -13.82
N ALA A 100 -10.66 -3.41 -14.89
CA ALA A 100 -11.07 -4.72 -15.41
C ALA A 100 -9.88 -5.58 -15.89
N GLU A 101 -8.78 -4.95 -16.32
CA GLU A 101 -7.62 -5.64 -16.91
C GLU A 101 -6.56 -6.04 -15.87
N ARG A 102 -6.64 -5.49 -14.65
CA ARG A 102 -5.57 -5.65 -13.64
C ARG A 102 -5.32 -7.11 -13.26
N PHE A 103 -6.39 -7.90 -13.16
CA PHE A 103 -6.31 -9.32 -12.80
C PHE A 103 -6.24 -10.26 -14.00
N GLU A 104 -6.35 -9.78 -15.24
CA GLU A 104 -6.26 -10.64 -16.42
C GLU A 104 -4.93 -11.41 -16.48
N GLY A 105 -5.02 -12.74 -16.57
CA GLY A 105 -3.85 -13.62 -16.59
C GLY A 105 -3.06 -13.69 -15.29
N GLN A 106 -3.56 -13.09 -14.20
CA GLN A 106 -2.94 -13.19 -12.89
C GLN A 106 -3.52 -14.36 -12.09
N ALA A 107 -2.67 -15.26 -11.62
CA ALA A 107 -3.08 -16.26 -10.65
C ALA A 107 -3.23 -15.63 -9.27
N PHE A 108 -4.35 -15.92 -8.62
CA PHE A 108 -4.61 -15.51 -7.25
C PHE A 108 -5.46 -16.54 -6.51
N ASP A 109 -5.22 -16.67 -5.22
CA ASP A 109 -6.03 -17.52 -4.35
C ASP A 109 -7.24 -16.76 -3.82
N HIS A 110 -8.36 -17.46 -3.77
CA HIS A 110 -9.53 -17.06 -3.00
C HIS A 110 -9.38 -17.58 -1.57
N VAL A 111 -8.84 -16.74 -0.70
CA VAL A 111 -8.73 -17.09 0.72
C VAL A 111 -10.12 -17.03 1.35
N GLU A 112 -10.60 -18.15 1.90
CA GLU A 112 -11.92 -18.21 2.54
C GLU A 112 -12.04 -17.19 3.68
N GLY A 113 -13.05 -16.31 3.60
CA GLY A 113 -13.26 -15.20 4.53
C GLY A 113 -12.14 -14.16 4.52
N GLY A 114 -11.33 -14.09 3.47
CA GLY A 114 -10.24 -13.15 3.30
C GLY A 114 -10.25 -12.43 1.96
N ALA A 115 -9.20 -11.63 1.71
CA ALA A 115 -9.03 -10.87 0.48
C ALA A 115 -8.29 -11.68 -0.61
N PRO A 116 -8.33 -11.28 -1.90
CA PRO A 116 -7.57 -11.92 -2.96
C PRO A 116 -6.06 -11.90 -2.68
N ARG A 117 -5.41 -13.05 -2.74
CA ARG A 117 -3.96 -13.21 -2.59
C ARG A 117 -3.32 -13.48 -3.95
N LEU A 118 -2.45 -12.61 -4.42
CA LEU A 118 -1.69 -12.80 -5.65
C LEU A 118 -0.59 -13.86 -5.45
N ASP A 119 -0.53 -14.86 -6.34
CA ASP A 119 0.41 -15.97 -6.23
C ASP A 119 1.88 -15.55 -6.32
N VAL A 120 2.15 -14.48 -7.05
CA VAL A 120 3.50 -13.95 -7.24
C VAL A 120 4.06 -13.22 -6.02
N ALA A 121 3.20 -12.82 -5.07
CA ALA A 121 3.63 -12.09 -3.88
C ALA A 121 4.35 -13.00 -2.88
N PRO A 122 5.62 -12.72 -2.51
CA PRO A 122 6.35 -13.52 -1.53
C PRO A 122 5.83 -13.36 -0.10
N LEU A 123 5.10 -12.28 0.17
CA LEU A 123 4.47 -12.02 1.45
C LEU A 123 3.07 -11.47 1.23
N PHE A 124 2.10 -12.06 1.90
CA PHE A 124 0.72 -11.62 1.94
C PHE A 124 0.26 -11.43 3.38
N ILE A 125 -0.48 -10.35 3.64
CA ILE A 125 -1.12 -10.09 4.93
C ILE A 125 -2.61 -9.88 4.69
N ASP A 126 -3.44 -10.74 5.28
CA ASP A 126 -4.89 -10.60 5.27
C ASP A 126 -5.33 -9.75 6.46
N CYS A 127 -6.16 -8.74 6.22
CA CYS A 127 -6.51 -7.73 7.21
C CYS A 127 -8.02 -7.53 7.33
N ALA A 128 -8.47 -7.38 8.57
CA ALA A 128 -9.77 -6.77 8.85
C ALA A 128 -9.62 -5.26 9.06
N LEU A 129 -10.57 -4.49 8.53
CA LEU A 129 -10.64 -3.06 8.78
C LEU A 129 -10.78 -2.80 10.29
N HIS A 130 -9.84 -2.07 10.86
CA HIS A 130 -9.85 -1.66 12.27
C HIS A 130 -10.42 -0.25 12.45
N SER A 131 -9.90 0.70 11.67
CA SER A 131 -10.42 2.07 11.63
C SER A 131 -10.09 2.73 10.29
N ILE A 132 -10.85 3.75 9.94
CA ILE A 132 -10.67 4.52 8.71
C ILE A 132 -11.04 5.98 8.97
N PHE A 133 -10.23 6.90 8.48
CA PHE A 133 -10.49 8.34 8.58
C PHE A 133 -9.89 9.09 7.40
N THR A 134 -10.47 10.25 7.10
CA THR A 134 -9.99 11.13 6.02
C THR A 134 -8.84 12.00 6.52
N ALA A 135 -7.78 12.07 5.73
CA ALA A 135 -6.64 12.95 5.94
C ALA A 135 -6.29 13.64 4.61
N GLY A 136 -6.65 14.91 4.47
CA GLY A 136 -6.50 15.63 3.21
C GLY A 136 -7.30 15.00 2.08
N ASP A 137 -6.62 14.67 0.98
CA ASP A 137 -7.18 14.03 -0.21
C ASP A 137 -7.09 12.48 -0.18
N HIS A 138 -6.77 11.91 0.99
CA HIS A 138 -6.62 10.47 1.19
C HIS A 138 -7.48 9.95 2.33
N LEU A 139 -7.74 8.63 2.29
CA LEU A 139 -8.18 7.83 3.43
C LEU A 139 -6.96 7.16 4.06
N VAL A 140 -6.83 7.28 5.37
CA VAL A 140 -5.95 6.43 6.17
C VAL A 140 -6.77 5.24 6.65
N VAL A 141 -6.39 4.06 6.21
CA VAL A 141 -7.05 2.79 6.54
C VAL A 141 -6.14 2.02 7.47
N VAL A 142 -6.59 1.79 8.69
CA VAL A 142 -5.86 0.94 9.65
C VAL A 142 -6.46 -0.46 9.60
N GLY A 143 -5.64 -1.45 9.32
CA GLY A 143 -6.01 -2.85 9.29
C GLY A 143 -5.44 -3.63 10.45
N ARG A 144 -6.25 -4.54 11.01
CA ARG A 144 -5.79 -5.55 11.95
C ARG A 144 -5.40 -6.80 11.17
N GLY A 145 -4.13 -7.22 11.27
CA GLY A 145 -3.64 -8.44 10.67
C GLY A 145 -4.37 -9.67 11.23
N LEU A 146 -4.93 -10.47 10.34
CA LEU A 146 -5.61 -11.73 10.64
C LEU A 146 -4.72 -12.93 10.38
N ARG A 147 -4.00 -12.88 9.27
CA ARG A 147 -3.08 -13.93 8.79
C ARG A 147 -1.91 -13.28 8.07
N ALA A 148 -0.73 -13.90 8.14
CA ALA A 148 0.42 -13.55 7.32
C ALA A 148 0.97 -14.82 6.68
N ASP A 149 1.13 -14.81 5.36
CA ASP A 149 1.69 -15.92 4.61
C ASP A 149 3.03 -15.50 4.03
N HIS A 150 4.06 -16.20 4.44
CA HIS A 150 5.44 -16.00 4.01
C HIS A 150 5.84 -17.13 3.06
N ARG A 151 6.15 -16.77 1.82
CA ARG A 151 6.86 -17.66 0.89
C ARG A 151 8.38 -17.44 1.04
N ALA A 152 9.17 -18.11 0.23
CA ALA A 152 10.62 -17.95 0.25
C ALA A 152 11.03 -16.46 0.18
N PRO A 153 11.95 -15.99 1.03
CA PRO A 153 12.40 -14.61 1.04
C PRO A 153 12.97 -14.21 -0.33
N ARG A 154 12.53 -13.06 -0.84
CA ARG A 154 12.99 -12.48 -2.09
C ARG A 154 13.35 -11.02 -1.85
N ALA A 155 14.30 -10.48 -2.63
CA ALA A 155 14.64 -9.07 -2.57
C ALA A 155 13.36 -8.21 -2.82
N PRO A 156 13.12 -7.15 -2.05
CA PRO A 156 11.90 -6.35 -2.17
C PRO A 156 11.91 -5.47 -3.42
N LEU A 157 10.72 -5.18 -3.96
CA LEU A 157 10.54 -4.06 -4.87
C LEU A 157 10.44 -2.76 -4.07
N ILE A 158 11.25 -1.77 -4.42
CA ILE A 158 11.31 -0.46 -3.76
C ILE A 158 10.91 0.61 -4.77
N HIS A 159 10.09 1.57 -4.33
CA HIS A 159 9.83 2.80 -5.05
C HIS A 159 10.64 3.93 -4.43
N TYR A 160 11.45 4.61 -5.24
CA TYR A 160 12.33 5.70 -4.82
C TYR A 160 12.51 6.71 -5.95
N THR A 161 12.31 7.99 -5.66
CA THR A 161 12.44 9.12 -6.64
C THR A 161 11.72 8.89 -7.98
N GLY A 162 10.53 8.28 -7.93
CA GLY A 162 9.74 8.02 -9.14
C GLY A 162 10.20 6.80 -9.95
N ALA A 163 11.15 6.02 -9.44
CA ALA A 163 11.67 4.81 -10.10
C ALA A 163 11.55 3.59 -9.19
N PHE A 164 11.63 2.40 -9.80
CA PHE A 164 11.75 1.15 -9.05
C PHE A 164 13.22 0.79 -8.81
N ALA A 165 13.49 0.26 -7.62
CA ALA A 165 14.79 -0.23 -7.18
C ALA A 165 14.63 -1.52 -6.38
N THR A 166 15.75 -2.13 -5.99
CA THR A 166 15.79 -3.26 -5.08
C THR A 166 17.01 -3.17 -4.16
N LEU A 167 16.99 -3.92 -3.09
CA LEU A 167 18.17 -4.08 -2.23
C LEU A 167 19.14 -5.09 -2.85
N ASP A 168 20.44 -4.80 -2.76
CA ASP A 168 21.47 -5.79 -3.06
C ASP A 168 21.36 -6.95 -2.07
N PRO A 169 21.17 -8.20 -2.54
CA PRO A 169 21.09 -9.35 -1.65
C PRO A 169 22.37 -9.58 -0.82
N GLN A 170 23.51 -9.04 -1.27
CA GLN A 170 24.80 -9.15 -0.56
C GLN A 170 24.99 -8.05 0.52
N ALA A 171 24.15 -7.00 0.49
CA ALA A 171 24.16 -5.93 1.49
C ALA A 171 23.47 -6.31 2.80
N ARG A 172 23.47 -7.57 3.21
CA ARG A 172 22.97 -7.97 4.53
C ARG A 172 23.90 -7.41 5.61
N PRO A 173 23.40 -6.66 6.59
CA PRO A 173 24.18 -6.36 7.79
C PRO A 173 24.53 -7.68 8.48
N ALA A 174 25.78 -7.75 8.95
CA ALA A 174 26.27 -8.87 9.75
C ALA A 174 25.48 -8.99 11.06
#